data_608a122d5dd615f0c7d68b821e0209a1
#
_entry.id   608a122d5dd615f0c7d68b821e0209a1
#
_cell.length_a   1.000
_cell.length_b   1.000
_cell.length_c   1.000
_cell.angle_alpha   90.00
_cell.angle_beta   90.00
_cell.angle_gamma   90.00
#
_symmetry.space_group_name_H-M   'P 1'
#
loop_
_entity.id
_entity.type
_entity.pdbx_description
1 polymer ?
#
loop_
_entity_poly.entity_id
_entity_poly.type
_entity_poly.pdbx_seq_one_letter_code
_entity_poly.pdbx_strand_id
1 'polypeptide(L)'
;MRLSLRNRGFELSLGWKDQVSDFKYGALLNITTLSNKVLSLGYEKPFIDSGQARTRLNGPLAEFFLYKTDGIFKTQEQIDNYVTPDGEPIMISGKRPQLGDVKYIDTDNNGQITADDRQFCGSPWAKMQMSLVLNAEWKDFDFSMMWNGQFGNKIYNVSKWQGRLFSDNSNYLRFKKGEEPYQVNQNSDTPRIIYGDQRNSWDADRFLENGSYFRLKNISIGYNLKKEWLKNLGIDKLRLYATGSNLLTFTGYSGLDPDFINTNIWNSGTDSFSYPNTRSVMFGLDLTF
;
A
#
# COMPACT_ATOMS: atom_id res chain seq x y z
N MET A 1 2.70 -29.58 12.71
CA MET A 1 2.68 -28.14 12.93
C MET A 1 1.40 -27.59 12.31
N ARG A 2 0.51 -26.94 13.07
CA ARG A 2 -0.73 -26.37 12.54
C ARG A 2 -0.84 -24.90 12.95
N LEU A 3 -0.63 -24.00 11.99
CA LEU A 3 -1.08 -22.62 12.11
C LEU A 3 -2.61 -22.61 11.99
N SER A 4 -3.30 -21.94 12.90
CA SER A 4 -4.74 -21.72 12.83
C SER A 4 -5.05 -20.23 12.71
N LEU A 5 -5.79 -19.87 11.67
CA LEU A 5 -6.22 -18.50 11.37
C LEU A 5 -7.75 -18.45 11.34
N ARG A 6 -8.28 -17.34 11.80
CA ARG A 6 -9.71 -17.03 11.69
C ARG A 6 -9.88 -15.75 10.89
N ASN A 7 -10.60 -15.84 9.79
CA ASN A 7 -11.08 -14.69 9.03
C ASN A 7 -12.57 -14.50 9.32
N ARG A 8 -12.97 -13.26 9.56
CA ARG A 8 -14.36 -12.85 9.71
C ARG A 8 -14.60 -11.60 8.89
N GLY A 9 -15.78 -11.48 8.30
CA GLY A 9 -16.13 -10.35 7.50
C GLY A 9 -17.62 -10.27 7.26
N PHE A 10 -18.01 -9.18 6.63
CA PHE A 10 -19.34 -8.91 6.12
C PHE A 10 -19.22 -8.65 4.63
N GLU A 11 -20.13 -9.21 3.86
CA GLU A 11 -20.21 -9.03 2.42
C GLU A 11 -21.58 -8.44 2.06
N LEU A 12 -21.56 -7.35 1.28
CA LEU A 12 -22.75 -6.67 0.76
C LEU A 12 -22.62 -6.55 -0.74
N SER A 13 -23.66 -6.99 -1.44
CA SER A 13 -23.81 -6.81 -2.89
C SER A 13 -25.11 -6.04 -3.17
N LEU A 14 -25.00 -4.88 -3.80
CA LEU A 14 -26.12 -4.04 -4.20
C LEU A 14 -26.11 -3.90 -5.72
N GLY A 15 -27.17 -4.34 -6.35
CA GLY A 15 -27.36 -4.23 -7.80
C GLY A 15 -28.56 -3.36 -8.14
N TRP A 16 -28.38 -2.49 -9.12
CA TRP A 16 -29.45 -1.68 -9.70
C TRP A 16 -29.40 -1.79 -11.22
N LYS A 17 -30.54 -1.97 -11.87
CA LYS A 17 -30.71 -1.91 -13.32
C LYS A 17 -31.99 -1.19 -13.64
N ASP A 18 -31.90 -0.32 -14.63
CA ASP A 18 -33.09 0.44 -15.09
C ASP A 18 -32.97 0.79 -16.57
N GLN A 19 -34.05 1.25 -17.16
CA GLN A 19 -34.14 1.66 -18.56
C GLN A 19 -35.06 2.89 -18.71
N VAL A 20 -34.53 3.89 -19.38
CA VAL A 20 -35.28 5.09 -19.76
C VAL A 20 -35.23 5.25 -21.27
N SER A 21 -36.34 4.97 -21.97
CA SER A 21 -36.38 4.90 -23.44
C SER A 21 -35.31 3.95 -23.99
N ASP A 22 -34.42 4.43 -24.86
CA ASP A 22 -33.33 3.65 -25.47
C ASP A 22 -32.09 3.54 -24.58
N PHE A 23 -32.06 4.19 -23.40
CA PHE A 23 -30.95 4.18 -22.50
C PHE A 23 -31.16 3.16 -21.39
N LYS A 24 -30.33 2.08 -21.39
CA LYS A 24 -30.29 1.09 -20.34
C LYS A 24 -29.02 1.32 -19.51
N TYR A 25 -29.15 1.20 -18.20
CA TYR A 25 -28.00 1.35 -17.32
C TYR A 25 -28.09 0.42 -16.12
N GLY A 26 -26.92 0.13 -15.54
CA GLY A 26 -26.84 -0.71 -14.37
C GLY A 26 -25.60 -0.39 -13.54
N ALA A 27 -25.73 -0.61 -12.24
CA ALA A 27 -24.65 -0.50 -11.28
C ALA A 27 -24.64 -1.73 -10.38
N LEU A 28 -23.47 -2.26 -10.09
CA LEU A 28 -23.26 -3.33 -9.10
C LEU A 28 -22.15 -2.89 -8.16
N LEU A 29 -22.48 -2.73 -6.88
CA LEU A 29 -21.54 -2.40 -5.82
C LEU A 29 -21.36 -3.62 -4.92
N ASN A 30 -20.12 -4.08 -4.76
CA ASN A 30 -19.77 -5.09 -3.79
C ASN A 30 -18.83 -4.48 -2.75
N ILE A 31 -19.11 -4.71 -1.48
CA ILE A 31 -18.30 -4.29 -0.35
C ILE A 31 -18.05 -5.51 0.52
N THR A 32 -16.78 -5.79 0.80
CA THR A 32 -16.36 -6.87 1.71
C THR A 32 -15.51 -6.27 2.82
N THR A 33 -15.86 -6.54 4.06
CA THR A 33 -14.99 -6.25 5.21
C THR A 33 -14.26 -7.50 5.63
N LEU A 34 -13.02 -7.36 6.11
CA LEU A 34 -12.21 -8.49 6.53
C LEU A 34 -11.47 -8.21 7.82
N SER A 35 -11.55 -9.14 8.76
CA SER A 35 -10.73 -9.18 9.97
C SER A 35 -10.01 -10.51 10.03
N ASN A 36 -8.69 -10.45 10.13
CA ASN A 36 -7.79 -11.60 10.22
C ASN A 36 -7.26 -11.73 11.66
N LYS A 37 -7.26 -12.95 12.21
CA LYS A 37 -6.78 -13.22 13.55
C LYS A 37 -6.09 -14.59 13.64
N VAL A 38 -4.88 -14.61 14.22
CA VAL A 38 -4.12 -15.83 14.50
C VAL A 38 -4.65 -16.46 15.80
N LEU A 39 -5.07 -17.72 15.72
CA LEU A 39 -5.58 -18.48 16.87
C LEU A 39 -4.53 -19.45 17.46
N SER A 40 -3.60 -19.95 16.61
CA SER A 40 -2.51 -20.82 17.03
C SER A 40 -1.34 -20.67 16.08
N LEU A 41 -0.13 -20.68 16.62
CA LEU A 41 1.11 -20.65 15.83
C LEU A 41 1.68 -22.06 15.58
N GLY A 42 1.11 -23.07 16.20
CA GLY A 42 1.57 -24.46 16.07
C GLY A 42 2.92 -24.76 16.73
N TYR A 43 3.45 -23.79 17.50
CA TYR A 43 4.67 -23.89 18.29
C TYR A 43 4.45 -23.32 19.69
N GLU A 44 5.36 -23.65 20.60
CA GLU A 44 5.43 -23.00 21.91
C GLU A 44 5.95 -21.56 21.87
N LYS A 45 6.43 -21.10 20.69
CA LYS A 45 6.90 -19.72 20.55
C LYS A 45 5.73 -18.72 20.57
N PRO A 46 5.89 -17.61 21.30
CA PRO A 46 4.83 -16.60 21.43
C PRO A 46 4.57 -15.81 20.15
N PHE A 47 5.52 -15.78 19.21
CA PHE A 47 5.43 -15.07 17.93
C PHE A 47 6.37 -15.65 16.88
N ILE A 48 6.15 -15.24 15.63
CA ILE A 48 7.02 -15.53 14.46
C ILE A 48 7.41 -14.19 13.84
N ASP A 49 8.71 -13.91 13.74
CA ASP A 49 9.26 -12.74 13.05
C ASP A 49 9.60 -13.07 11.61
N SER A 50 9.32 -12.14 10.71
CA SER A 50 9.69 -12.20 9.29
C SER A 50 9.88 -10.79 8.73
N GLY A 51 11.12 -10.38 8.53
CA GLY A 51 11.45 -9.04 8.05
C GLY A 51 10.91 -7.95 8.98
N GLN A 52 10.07 -7.08 8.44
CA GLN A 52 9.43 -5.97 9.16
C GLN A 52 8.12 -6.36 9.88
N ALA A 53 7.75 -7.64 9.84
CA ALA A 53 6.50 -8.12 10.37
C ALA A 53 6.69 -9.12 11.51
N ARG A 54 5.74 -9.12 12.46
CA ARG A 54 5.64 -10.10 13.54
C ARG A 54 4.24 -10.66 13.58
N THR A 55 4.15 -11.99 13.58
CA THR A 55 2.88 -12.70 13.76
C THR A 55 2.78 -13.20 15.19
N ARG A 56 1.73 -12.80 15.91
CA ARG A 56 1.48 -13.17 17.31
C ARG A 56 0.08 -13.77 17.49
N LEU A 57 -0.10 -14.48 18.59
CA LEU A 57 -1.44 -14.93 19.00
C LEU A 57 -2.36 -13.72 19.18
N ASN A 58 -3.61 -13.88 18.77
CA ASN A 58 -4.65 -12.88 18.85
C ASN A 58 -4.46 -11.61 18.01
N GLY A 59 -3.34 -11.47 17.30
CA GLY A 59 -3.07 -10.44 16.30
C GLY A 59 -3.40 -10.87 14.87
N PRO A 60 -3.33 -9.95 13.91
CA PRO A 60 -3.37 -10.31 12.50
C PRO A 60 -2.08 -11.04 12.08
N LEU A 61 -2.17 -11.79 10.97
CA LEU A 61 -0.99 -12.39 10.36
C LEU A 61 -0.09 -11.29 9.78
N ALA A 62 1.23 -11.41 9.97
CA ALA A 62 2.25 -10.49 9.43
C ALA A 62 1.98 -9.02 9.78
N GLU A 63 1.61 -8.72 11.02
CA GLU A 63 1.45 -7.34 11.50
C GLU A 63 2.81 -6.65 11.53
N PHE A 64 2.91 -5.42 11.04
CA PHE A 64 4.15 -4.65 11.06
C PHE A 64 4.60 -4.37 12.48
N PHE A 65 5.86 -4.73 12.77
CA PHE A 65 6.48 -4.60 14.10
C PHE A 65 7.78 -3.81 13.97
N LEU A 66 7.68 -2.49 14.22
CA LEU A 66 8.66 -1.50 13.82
C LEU A 66 9.01 -0.57 14.98
N TYR A 67 10.16 0.10 14.86
CA TYR A 67 10.44 1.23 15.74
C TYR A 67 9.47 2.37 15.45
N LYS A 68 8.93 2.94 16.51
CA LYS A 68 8.14 4.18 16.45
C LYS A 68 9.05 5.37 16.44
N THR A 69 8.68 6.38 15.65
CA THR A 69 9.46 7.62 15.51
C THR A 69 8.59 8.85 15.75
N ASP A 70 9.23 9.90 16.30
CA ASP A 70 8.65 11.23 16.50
C ASP A 70 9.45 12.28 15.70
N GLY A 71 9.58 12.05 14.38
CA GLY A 71 10.33 12.91 13.48
C GLY A 71 11.84 12.80 13.62
N ILE A 72 12.53 13.95 13.54
CA ILE A 72 13.99 14.07 13.69
C ILE A 72 14.30 15.19 14.71
N PHE A 73 15.50 15.15 15.28
CA PHE A 73 15.97 16.20 16.17
C PHE A 73 16.32 17.46 15.37
N LYS A 74 15.56 18.56 15.55
CA LYS A 74 15.77 19.82 14.85
C LYS A 74 16.45 20.88 15.74
N THR A 75 16.38 20.75 17.06
CA THR A 75 16.98 21.68 18.02
C THR A 75 17.76 20.96 19.09
N GLN A 76 18.74 21.65 19.67
CA GLN A 76 19.52 21.11 20.79
C GLN A 76 18.64 20.84 22.00
N GLU A 77 17.63 21.68 22.27
CA GLU A 77 16.67 21.49 23.33
C GLU A 77 15.92 20.16 23.23
N GLN A 78 15.55 19.72 22.01
CA GLN A 78 14.93 18.40 21.80
C GLN A 78 15.87 17.25 22.20
N ILE A 79 17.18 17.41 21.95
CA ILE A 79 18.17 16.41 22.34
C ILE A 79 18.37 16.42 23.86
N ASP A 80 18.45 17.59 24.46
CA ASP A 80 18.67 17.73 25.91
C ASP A 80 17.48 17.17 26.70
N ASN A 81 16.24 17.36 26.20
CA ASN A 81 15.02 16.81 26.75
C ASN A 81 14.72 15.35 26.33
N TYR A 82 15.61 14.73 25.56
CA TYR A 82 15.46 13.30 25.18
C TYR A 82 16.06 12.42 26.28
N VAL A 83 15.28 12.25 27.32
CA VAL A 83 15.62 11.54 28.56
C VAL A 83 14.48 10.62 28.99
N THR A 84 14.81 9.61 29.80
CA THR A 84 13.83 8.77 30.47
C THR A 84 13.02 9.57 31.52
N PRO A 85 11.92 9.03 32.06
CA PRO A 85 11.20 9.67 33.17
C PRO A 85 12.06 9.98 34.39
N ASP A 86 13.15 9.22 34.59
CA ASP A 86 14.09 9.40 35.70
C ASP A 86 15.20 10.42 35.36
N GLY A 87 15.16 11.03 34.17
CA GLY A 87 16.10 12.06 33.73
C GLY A 87 17.39 11.51 33.09
N GLU A 88 17.50 10.20 32.88
CA GLU A 88 18.67 9.61 32.22
C GLU A 88 18.62 9.79 30.70
N PRO A 89 19.78 10.09 30.05
CA PRO A 89 19.84 10.29 28.61
C PRO A 89 19.48 9.03 27.82
N ILE A 90 18.56 9.13 26.86
CA ILE A 90 18.25 8.04 25.94
C ILE A 90 19.30 7.96 24.86
N MET A 91 19.82 6.73 24.64
CA MET A 91 20.90 6.43 23.71
C MET A 91 20.39 5.61 22.52
N ILE A 92 20.94 5.86 21.33
CA ILE A 92 20.68 5.09 20.11
C ILE A 92 21.98 4.36 19.74
N SER A 93 22.03 3.03 19.87
CA SER A 93 23.25 2.23 19.74
C SER A 93 24.40 2.75 20.64
N GLY A 94 24.11 3.04 21.89
CA GLY A 94 25.08 3.52 22.86
C GLY A 94 25.63 4.93 22.63
N LYS A 95 25.01 5.71 21.73
CA LYS A 95 25.42 7.09 21.42
C LYS A 95 24.25 8.05 21.60
N ARG A 96 24.57 9.24 22.11
CA ARG A 96 23.60 10.34 22.13
C ARG A 96 23.22 10.72 20.69
N PRO A 97 21.96 11.01 20.40
CA PRO A 97 21.55 11.54 19.10
C PRO A 97 22.15 12.94 18.87
N GLN A 98 22.17 13.34 17.62
CA GLN A 98 22.63 14.66 17.18
C GLN A 98 21.54 15.30 16.29
N LEU A 99 21.70 16.58 15.99
CA LEU A 99 20.78 17.30 15.10
C LEU A 99 20.67 16.58 13.75
N GLY A 100 19.45 16.37 13.31
CA GLY A 100 19.08 15.63 12.11
C GLY A 100 19.01 14.10 12.28
N ASP A 101 19.29 13.53 13.45
CA ASP A 101 19.05 12.12 13.72
C ASP A 101 17.55 11.84 13.90
N VAL A 102 17.15 10.60 13.59
CA VAL A 102 15.78 10.11 13.84
C VAL A 102 15.54 10.06 15.35
N LYS A 103 14.41 10.61 15.76
CA LYS A 103 13.92 10.55 17.14
C LYS A 103 13.06 9.29 17.32
N TYR A 104 13.67 8.23 17.84
CA TYR A 104 12.96 7.00 18.19
C TYR A 104 12.27 7.14 19.54
N ILE A 105 11.23 6.35 19.77
CA ILE A 105 10.50 6.32 21.05
C ILE A 105 11.04 5.16 21.88
N ASP A 106 11.59 5.47 23.05
CA ASP A 106 11.95 4.53 24.09
C ASP A 106 10.65 4.08 24.78
N THR A 107 10.24 2.84 24.54
CA THR A 107 8.92 2.35 24.96
C THR A 107 8.93 1.66 26.30
N ASP A 108 10.07 1.14 26.71
CA ASP A 108 10.27 0.48 27.99
C ASP A 108 10.95 1.39 29.02
N ASN A 109 11.33 2.62 28.63
CA ASN A 109 11.96 3.65 29.43
C ASN A 109 13.30 3.21 30.04
N ASN A 110 14.05 2.33 29.35
CA ASN A 110 15.33 1.83 29.85
C ASN A 110 16.54 2.71 29.44
N GLY A 111 16.32 3.78 28.68
CA GLY A 111 17.35 4.71 28.22
C GLY A 111 18.17 4.20 27.02
N GLN A 112 17.78 3.09 26.42
CA GLN A 112 18.47 2.49 25.26
C GLN A 112 17.45 2.11 24.20
N ILE A 113 17.59 2.63 22.99
CA ILE A 113 16.75 2.15 21.88
C ILE A 113 17.26 0.79 21.41
N THR A 114 16.43 -0.24 21.62
CA THR A 114 16.72 -1.65 21.33
C THR A 114 15.58 -2.30 20.54
N ALA A 115 15.71 -3.59 20.21
CA ALA A 115 14.66 -4.33 19.53
C ALA A 115 13.36 -4.44 20.33
N ASP A 116 13.42 -4.24 21.66
CA ASP A 116 12.27 -4.31 22.55
C ASP A 116 11.39 -3.06 22.47
N ASP A 117 11.94 -1.95 21.91
CA ASP A 117 11.16 -0.72 21.66
C ASP A 117 10.28 -0.77 20.42
N ARG A 118 10.36 -1.86 19.65
CA ARG A 118 9.47 -2.03 18.49
C ARG A 118 8.03 -2.20 18.93
N GLN A 119 7.12 -1.65 18.13
CA GLN A 119 5.69 -1.69 18.38
C GLN A 119 4.91 -2.16 17.15
N PHE A 120 3.69 -2.64 17.39
CA PHE A 120 2.77 -2.97 16.31
C PHE A 120 2.23 -1.70 15.65
N CYS A 121 2.51 -1.54 14.37
CA CYS A 121 2.25 -0.30 13.61
C CYS A 121 1.12 -0.46 12.59
N GLY A 122 0.47 -1.61 12.56
CA GLY A 122 -0.66 -1.89 11.69
C GLY A 122 -0.45 -3.10 10.79
N SER A 123 -1.48 -3.41 10.00
CA SER A 123 -1.60 -4.66 9.25
C SER A 123 -1.47 -4.44 7.74
N PRO A 124 -0.86 -5.37 7.00
CA PRO A 124 -0.89 -5.37 5.54
C PRO A 124 -2.25 -5.74 4.96
N TRP A 125 -3.16 -6.28 5.77
CA TRP A 125 -4.45 -6.76 5.31
C TRP A 125 -5.46 -5.63 5.22
N ALA A 126 -6.11 -5.51 4.07
CA ALA A 126 -7.18 -4.55 3.88
C ALA A 126 -8.35 -4.87 4.84
N LYS A 127 -8.85 -3.82 5.51
CA LYS A 127 -10.04 -3.92 6.37
C LYS A 127 -11.33 -3.93 5.54
N MET A 128 -11.28 -3.31 4.36
CA MET A 128 -12.39 -3.24 3.42
C MET A 128 -11.88 -3.36 1.98
N GLN A 129 -12.61 -4.12 1.19
CA GLN A 129 -12.47 -4.19 -0.26
C GLN A 129 -13.76 -3.74 -0.91
N MET A 130 -13.67 -3.06 -2.04
CA MET A 130 -14.82 -2.55 -2.78
C MET A 130 -14.64 -2.80 -4.27
N SER A 131 -15.72 -3.20 -4.94
CA SER A 131 -15.80 -3.27 -6.39
C SER A 131 -17.07 -2.55 -6.85
N LEU A 132 -16.94 -1.67 -7.84
CA LEU A 132 -18.06 -0.98 -8.48
C LEU A 132 -18.00 -1.25 -9.97
N VAL A 133 -19.06 -1.87 -10.49
CA VAL A 133 -19.26 -2.10 -11.92
C VAL A 133 -20.41 -1.23 -12.40
N LEU A 134 -20.15 -0.43 -13.45
CA LEU A 134 -21.16 0.38 -14.12
C LEU A 134 -21.26 -0.08 -15.57
N ASN A 135 -22.50 -0.25 -16.06
CA ASN A 135 -22.78 -0.60 -17.44
C ASN A 135 -23.84 0.35 -17.99
N ALA A 136 -23.70 0.69 -19.26
CA ALA A 136 -24.70 1.47 -19.97
C ALA A 136 -24.79 1.02 -21.43
N GLU A 137 -26.02 1.05 -21.97
CA GLU A 137 -26.30 0.84 -23.40
C GLU A 137 -27.17 1.99 -23.89
N TRP A 138 -26.80 2.58 -24.99
CA TRP A 138 -27.62 3.61 -25.65
C TRP A 138 -27.57 3.44 -27.15
N LYS A 139 -28.74 3.05 -27.70
CA LYS A 139 -28.85 2.68 -29.14
C LYS A 139 -27.81 1.61 -29.50
N ASP A 140 -26.86 1.97 -30.36
CA ASP A 140 -25.81 1.09 -30.84
C ASP A 140 -24.53 1.13 -30.00
N PHE A 141 -24.47 1.99 -28.97
CA PHE A 141 -23.32 2.10 -28.07
C PHE A 141 -23.49 1.24 -26.83
N ASP A 142 -22.41 0.61 -26.41
CA ASP A 142 -22.26 -0.03 -25.11
C ASP A 142 -21.06 0.53 -24.35
N PHE A 143 -21.23 0.61 -23.04
CA PHE A 143 -20.23 1.14 -22.13
C PHE A 143 -20.17 0.27 -20.89
N SER A 144 -18.96 -0.02 -20.41
CA SER A 144 -18.75 -0.65 -19.11
C SER A 144 -17.53 -0.08 -18.44
N MET A 145 -17.57 0.03 -17.10
CA MET A 145 -16.39 0.32 -16.30
C MET A 145 -16.43 -0.47 -15.01
N MET A 146 -15.23 -0.85 -14.56
CA MET A 146 -15.03 -1.57 -13.31
C MET A 146 -13.98 -0.88 -12.46
N TRP A 147 -14.35 -0.56 -11.25
CA TRP A 147 -13.48 -0.01 -10.23
C TRP A 147 -13.26 -1.02 -9.12
N ASN A 148 -12.02 -1.13 -8.65
CA ASN A 148 -11.67 -1.92 -7.49
C ASN A 148 -10.88 -1.07 -6.50
N GLY A 149 -11.06 -1.33 -5.21
CA GLY A 149 -10.33 -0.66 -4.16
C GLY A 149 -10.08 -1.54 -2.95
N GLN A 150 -9.02 -1.23 -2.24
CA GLN A 150 -8.68 -1.80 -0.95
C GLN A 150 -8.38 -0.65 0.02
N PHE A 151 -8.85 -0.80 1.27
CA PHE A 151 -8.78 0.27 2.25
C PHE A 151 -8.37 -0.25 3.62
N GLY A 152 -7.55 0.54 4.30
CA GLY A 152 -7.16 0.29 5.69
C GLY A 152 -5.97 -0.65 5.88
N ASN A 153 -5.31 -1.06 4.79
CA ASN A 153 -4.03 -1.75 4.82
C ASN A 153 -2.86 -0.77 4.91
N LYS A 154 -1.73 -1.28 5.40
CA LYS A 154 -0.45 -0.59 5.40
C LYS A 154 0.51 -1.26 4.44
N ILE A 155 1.46 -0.48 3.92
CA ILE A 155 2.56 -0.94 3.07
C ILE A 155 3.87 -0.42 3.64
N TYR A 156 4.84 -1.32 3.85
CA TYR A 156 6.21 -0.94 4.15
C TYR A 156 6.96 -0.72 2.84
N ASN A 157 7.37 0.54 2.60
CA ASN A 157 8.00 0.97 1.36
C ASN A 157 9.51 0.75 1.43
N VAL A 158 9.97 -0.44 1.00
CA VAL A 158 11.40 -0.80 0.96
C VAL A 158 12.17 0.08 -0.01
N SER A 159 11.56 0.49 -1.11
CA SER A 159 12.20 1.39 -2.09
C SER A 159 12.58 2.72 -1.46
N LYS A 160 11.67 3.28 -0.63
CA LYS A 160 11.91 4.51 0.12
C LYS A 160 12.95 4.31 1.24
N TRP A 161 12.86 3.19 1.95
CA TRP A 161 13.84 2.80 2.98
C TRP A 161 15.23 2.65 2.36
N GLN A 162 15.39 1.76 1.39
CA GLN A 162 16.68 1.45 0.77
C GLN A 162 17.24 2.62 -0.04
N GLY A 163 16.38 3.36 -0.73
CA GLY A 163 16.80 4.54 -1.50
C GLY A 163 17.25 5.72 -0.64
N ARG A 164 17.08 5.65 0.68
CA ARG A 164 17.56 6.64 1.67
C ARG A 164 18.66 6.10 2.58
N LEU A 165 19.09 4.84 2.36
CA LEU A 165 20.25 4.28 3.04
C LEU A 165 21.53 4.75 2.37
N PHE A 166 22.50 5.17 3.18
CA PHE A 166 23.86 5.38 2.71
C PHE A 166 24.64 4.08 2.86
N SER A 167 24.88 3.37 1.78
CA SER A 167 25.80 2.25 1.73
C SER A 167 26.80 2.46 0.59
N ASP A 168 28.00 1.90 0.74
CA ASP A 168 29.14 2.09 -0.16
C ASP A 168 28.88 1.71 -1.61
N ASN A 169 27.81 0.94 -1.87
CA ASN A 169 27.52 0.35 -3.18
C ASN A 169 26.09 0.68 -3.69
N SER A 170 25.41 1.65 -3.09
CA SER A 170 24.03 1.98 -3.48
C SER A 170 23.89 3.42 -3.94
N ASN A 171 23.15 3.62 -5.02
CA ASN A 171 22.72 4.96 -5.42
C ASN A 171 21.52 5.40 -4.57
N TYR A 172 21.44 6.71 -4.30
CA TYR A 172 20.28 7.30 -3.68
C TYR A 172 19.13 7.50 -4.66
N LEU A 173 17.92 7.41 -4.15
CA LEU A 173 16.78 8.03 -4.81
C LEU A 173 16.96 9.55 -4.78
N ARG A 174 16.67 10.17 -5.91
CA ARG A 174 16.65 11.63 -5.99
C ARG A 174 15.62 12.19 -5.01
N PHE A 175 16.06 13.06 -4.12
CA PHE A 175 15.16 13.79 -3.23
C PHE A 175 14.32 14.78 -4.02
N LYS A 176 13.06 14.90 -3.66
CA LYS A 176 12.21 16.01 -4.13
C LYS A 176 12.66 17.28 -3.44
N LYS A 177 12.39 18.42 -4.07
CA LYS A 177 12.64 19.74 -3.46
C LYS A 177 11.88 19.83 -2.12
N GLY A 178 12.61 20.14 -1.06
CA GLY A 178 12.09 20.19 0.30
C GLY A 178 12.27 18.90 1.11
N GLU A 179 12.63 17.79 0.45
CA GLU A 179 12.89 16.49 1.10
C GLU A 179 14.39 16.15 1.17
N GLU A 180 15.27 17.11 0.91
CA GLU A 180 16.72 16.92 0.99
C GLU A 180 17.13 16.51 2.41
N PRO A 181 18.26 15.79 2.61
CA PRO A 181 18.74 15.45 3.94
C PRO A 181 18.95 16.67 4.83
N TYR A 182 18.77 16.54 6.13
CA TYR A 182 18.80 17.62 7.11
C TYR A 182 20.06 18.50 7.00
N GLN A 183 21.24 17.93 6.71
CA GLN A 183 22.48 18.70 6.53
C GLN A 183 22.46 19.65 5.33
N VAL A 184 21.56 19.44 4.36
CA VAL A 184 21.35 20.30 3.19
C VAL A 184 20.17 21.24 3.41
N ASN A 185 19.10 20.74 4.04
CA ASN A 185 17.89 21.48 4.29
C ASN A 185 17.37 21.22 5.71
N GLN A 186 17.64 22.10 6.65
CA GLN A 186 17.26 21.97 8.05
C GLN A 186 15.74 21.99 8.30
N ASN A 187 14.95 22.43 7.32
CA ASN A 187 13.50 22.40 7.39
C ASN A 187 12.92 21.03 6.97
N SER A 188 13.72 20.18 6.38
CA SER A 188 13.33 18.83 5.96
C SER A 188 13.09 17.90 7.15
N ASP A 189 12.23 16.90 6.96
CA ASP A 189 12.04 15.76 7.88
C ASP A 189 12.88 14.55 7.47
N THR A 190 13.73 14.68 6.45
CA THR A 190 14.67 13.65 6.04
C THR A 190 15.89 13.69 6.95
N PRO A 191 16.24 12.58 7.63
CA PRO A 191 17.38 12.56 8.53
C PRO A 191 18.67 12.92 7.83
N ARG A 192 19.64 13.31 8.64
CA ARG A 192 21.00 13.47 8.17
C ARG A 192 21.56 12.11 7.70
N ILE A 193 22.37 12.14 6.67
CA ILE A 193 23.06 10.98 6.11
C ILE A 193 24.48 10.95 6.65
N ILE A 194 24.89 9.79 7.22
CA ILE A 194 26.21 9.61 7.76
C ILE A 194 26.78 8.32 7.18
N TYR A 195 27.95 8.40 6.60
CA TYR A 195 28.68 7.25 6.13
C TYR A 195 29.03 6.30 7.30
N GLY A 196 28.74 5.01 7.14
CA GLY A 196 29.00 3.98 8.15
C GLY A 196 28.12 4.03 9.40
N ASP A 197 27.13 4.94 9.48
CA ASP A 197 26.19 5.02 10.60
C ASP A 197 24.77 4.72 10.13
N GLN A 198 24.24 3.58 10.54
CA GLN A 198 22.91 3.11 10.14
C GLN A 198 21.79 3.45 11.14
N ARG A 199 22.08 4.23 12.20
CA ARG A 199 21.07 4.55 13.24
C ARG A 199 19.81 5.23 12.69
N ASN A 200 19.95 6.00 11.60
CA ASN A 200 18.84 6.70 10.95
C ASN A 200 18.06 5.83 9.94
N SER A 201 18.44 4.57 9.77
CA SER A 201 17.92 3.67 8.75
C SER A 201 17.30 2.39 9.30
N TRP A 202 17.02 2.33 10.60
CA TRP A 202 16.34 1.18 11.18
C TRP A 202 14.92 1.04 10.65
N ASP A 203 14.40 -0.20 10.70
CA ASP A 203 13.03 -0.52 10.30
C ASP A 203 12.02 0.21 11.18
N ALA A 204 11.53 1.34 10.69
CA ALA A 204 10.71 2.28 11.44
C ALA A 204 9.41 2.62 10.72
N ASP A 205 8.44 3.10 11.49
CA ASP A 205 7.11 3.48 11.02
C ASP A 205 7.11 4.63 9.99
N ARG A 206 8.20 5.40 9.89
CA ARG A 206 8.40 6.44 8.88
C ARG A 206 8.42 5.91 7.43
N PHE A 207 8.66 4.60 7.25
CA PHE A 207 8.62 3.92 5.95
C PHE A 207 7.30 3.17 5.74
N LEU A 208 6.40 3.21 6.72
CA LEU A 208 5.10 2.56 6.68
C LEU A 208 4.05 3.54 6.17
N GLU A 209 3.49 3.25 5.01
CA GLU A 209 2.56 4.13 4.34
C GLU A 209 1.14 3.57 4.32
N ASN A 210 0.16 4.43 4.00
CA ASN A 210 -1.20 3.99 3.75
C ASN A 210 -1.27 3.29 2.39
N GLY A 211 -1.62 2.01 2.40
CA GLY A 211 -1.75 1.19 1.20
C GLY A 211 -3.12 1.25 0.53
N SER A 212 -4.04 2.08 1.03
CA SER A 212 -5.37 2.20 0.44
C SER A 212 -5.32 2.75 -0.97
N TYR A 213 -6.15 2.18 -1.85
CA TYR A 213 -6.28 2.66 -3.22
C TYR A 213 -7.68 2.43 -3.77
N PHE A 214 -8.02 3.18 -4.83
CA PHE A 214 -9.19 2.96 -5.66
C PHE A 214 -8.79 3.12 -7.12
N ARG A 215 -9.04 2.08 -7.94
CA ARG A 215 -8.50 1.95 -9.30
C ARG A 215 -9.61 1.68 -10.31
N LEU A 216 -9.56 2.41 -11.44
CA LEU A 216 -10.26 2.05 -12.65
C LEU A 216 -9.55 0.85 -13.29
N LYS A 217 -10.07 -0.36 -12.96
CA LYS A 217 -9.46 -1.63 -13.37
C LYS A 217 -9.68 -1.91 -14.84
N ASN A 218 -10.90 -1.59 -15.32
CA ASN A 218 -11.26 -1.76 -16.71
C ASN A 218 -12.29 -0.70 -17.14
N ILE A 219 -12.20 -0.23 -18.36
CA ILE A 219 -13.20 0.57 -19.04
C ILE A 219 -13.30 0.09 -20.49
N SER A 220 -14.52 -0.03 -20.99
CA SER A 220 -14.79 -0.43 -22.37
C SER A 220 -15.89 0.45 -22.95
N ILE A 221 -15.68 0.86 -24.18
CA ILE A 221 -16.72 1.50 -25.02
C ILE A 221 -16.78 0.75 -26.35
N GLY A 222 -17.99 0.36 -26.74
CA GLY A 222 -18.25 -0.36 -27.98
C GLY A 222 -19.31 0.34 -28.80
N TYR A 223 -19.23 0.13 -30.11
CA TYR A 223 -20.22 0.57 -31.10
C TYR A 223 -20.60 -0.60 -32.00
N ASN A 224 -21.87 -0.97 -32.01
CA ASN A 224 -22.40 -1.99 -32.89
C ASN A 224 -22.84 -1.33 -34.22
N LEU A 225 -22.24 -1.74 -35.31
CA LEU A 225 -22.60 -1.20 -36.62
C LEU A 225 -24.04 -1.61 -36.99
N LYS A 226 -24.76 -0.73 -37.63
CA LYS A 226 -26.15 -0.98 -38.04
C LYS A 226 -26.22 -2.11 -39.07
N LYS A 227 -27.14 -3.05 -38.88
CA LYS A 227 -27.32 -4.21 -39.76
C LYS A 227 -27.50 -3.83 -41.24
N GLU A 228 -28.10 -2.67 -41.52
CA GLU A 228 -28.32 -2.18 -42.87
C GLU A 228 -27.03 -1.97 -43.64
N TRP A 229 -25.95 -1.57 -42.95
CA TRP A 229 -24.63 -1.38 -43.56
C TRP A 229 -23.89 -2.70 -43.83
N LEU A 230 -24.25 -3.76 -43.07
CA LEU A 230 -23.58 -5.06 -43.09
C LEU A 230 -24.25 -6.06 -44.04
N LYS A 231 -25.48 -5.82 -44.42
CA LYS A 231 -26.36 -6.75 -45.19
C LYS A 231 -25.74 -7.22 -46.47
N ASN A 232 -25.04 -6.34 -47.20
CA ASN A 232 -24.42 -6.67 -48.48
C ASN A 232 -23.05 -7.38 -48.38
N LEU A 233 -22.54 -7.49 -47.14
CA LEU A 233 -21.21 -8.07 -46.86
C LEU A 233 -21.32 -9.49 -46.27
N GLY A 234 -22.55 -10.02 -46.07
CA GLY A 234 -22.74 -11.34 -45.44
C GLY A 234 -22.33 -11.36 -43.96
N ILE A 235 -22.35 -10.20 -43.30
CA ILE A 235 -21.96 -10.05 -41.91
C ILE A 235 -23.23 -9.80 -41.08
N ASP A 236 -23.46 -10.67 -40.08
CA ASP A 236 -24.62 -10.53 -39.19
C ASP A 236 -24.42 -9.46 -38.11
N LYS A 237 -23.19 -9.34 -37.59
CA LYS A 237 -22.85 -8.36 -36.55
C LYS A 237 -21.39 -7.93 -36.67
N LEU A 238 -21.16 -6.63 -36.54
CA LEU A 238 -19.84 -6.04 -36.39
C LEU A 238 -19.87 -5.04 -35.24
N ARG A 239 -19.08 -5.31 -34.20
CA ARG A 239 -18.87 -4.41 -33.08
C ARG A 239 -17.42 -3.94 -33.06
N LEU A 240 -17.21 -2.63 -33.06
CA LEU A 240 -15.91 -2.00 -32.84
C LEU A 240 -15.84 -1.58 -31.37
N TYR A 241 -14.71 -1.81 -30.73
CA TYR A 241 -14.57 -1.42 -29.33
C TYR A 241 -13.16 -0.94 -28.97
N ALA A 242 -13.09 -0.12 -27.93
CA ALA A 242 -11.87 0.28 -27.27
C ALA A 242 -11.96 -0.09 -25.79
N THR A 243 -10.89 -0.68 -25.26
CA THR A 243 -10.79 -1.01 -23.83
C THR A 243 -9.54 -0.40 -23.22
N GLY A 244 -9.64 -0.01 -21.96
CA GLY A 244 -8.52 0.47 -21.17
C GLY A 244 -8.42 -0.29 -19.86
N SER A 245 -7.21 -0.66 -19.45
CA SER A 245 -6.96 -1.34 -18.19
C SER A 245 -6.01 -0.55 -17.31
N ASN A 246 -6.31 -0.49 -15.99
CA ASN A 246 -5.53 0.18 -14.96
C ASN A 246 -5.22 1.66 -15.26
N LEU A 247 -6.12 2.39 -15.96
CA LEU A 247 -5.84 3.74 -16.46
C LEU A 247 -5.68 4.77 -15.35
N LEU A 248 -6.47 4.67 -14.29
CA LEU A 248 -6.49 5.63 -13.18
C LEU A 248 -6.37 4.89 -11.85
N THR A 249 -5.52 5.41 -10.97
CA THR A 249 -5.37 4.91 -9.59
C THR A 249 -5.31 6.09 -8.64
N PHE A 250 -6.22 6.11 -7.67
CA PHE A 250 -6.24 7.08 -6.59
C PHE A 250 -5.63 6.41 -5.36
N THR A 251 -4.51 6.94 -4.87
CA THR A 251 -3.79 6.40 -3.71
C THR A 251 -2.91 7.47 -3.08
N GLY A 252 -2.68 7.34 -1.79
CA GLY A 252 -1.66 8.12 -1.07
C GLY A 252 -0.32 7.41 -0.93
N TYR A 253 -0.18 6.21 -1.50
CA TYR A 253 1.08 5.47 -1.49
C TYR A 253 2.12 6.13 -2.40
N SER A 254 3.33 6.33 -1.89
CA SER A 254 4.40 7.05 -2.61
C SER A 254 5.25 6.15 -3.52
N GLY A 255 5.10 4.82 -3.43
CA GLY A 255 5.77 3.85 -4.30
C GLY A 255 5.13 3.74 -5.68
N LEU A 256 5.56 2.74 -6.47
CA LEU A 256 5.13 2.59 -7.86
C LEU A 256 3.67 2.17 -7.99
N ASP A 257 3.23 1.19 -7.20
CA ASP A 257 1.87 0.64 -7.25
C ASP A 257 1.48 0.05 -5.89
N PRO A 258 0.34 0.43 -5.29
CA PRO A 258 -0.13 -0.15 -4.03
C PRO A 258 -0.73 -1.56 -4.19
N ASP A 259 -1.04 -1.99 -5.41
CA ASP A 259 -1.66 -3.29 -5.74
C ASP A 259 -0.61 -4.28 -6.24
N PHE A 260 0.26 -4.71 -5.33
CA PHE A 260 1.31 -5.69 -5.60
C PHE A 260 1.06 -6.99 -4.82
N ILE A 261 1.69 -8.07 -5.26
CA ILE A 261 1.56 -9.38 -4.66
C ILE A 261 2.89 -9.78 -4.01
N ASN A 262 2.85 -10.14 -2.73
CA ASN A 262 3.95 -10.80 -2.06
C ASN A 262 3.76 -12.31 -2.11
N THR A 263 4.79 -13.03 -2.52
CA THR A 263 4.80 -14.51 -2.52
C THR A 263 4.97 -15.08 -1.11
N ASN A 264 5.57 -14.33 -0.19
CA ASN A 264 5.74 -14.73 1.20
C ASN A 264 4.66 -14.11 2.08
N ILE A 265 3.74 -14.96 2.54
CA ILE A 265 2.62 -14.55 3.39
C ILE A 265 3.06 -13.93 4.74
N TRP A 266 4.23 -14.33 5.26
CA TRP A 266 4.76 -13.84 6.52
C TRP A 266 5.34 -12.43 6.43
N ASN A 267 5.60 -11.95 5.21
CA ASN A 267 6.10 -10.61 4.93
C ASN A 267 5.17 -9.86 3.98
N SER A 268 3.86 -10.12 4.08
CA SER A 268 2.85 -9.44 3.29
C SER A 268 2.89 -7.94 3.51
N GLY A 269 2.59 -7.16 2.46
CA GLY A 269 2.56 -5.69 2.51
C GLY A 269 3.93 -5.02 2.48
N THR A 270 5.02 -5.77 2.31
CA THR A 270 6.36 -5.21 2.12
C THR A 270 6.62 -5.06 0.63
N ASP A 271 6.67 -3.82 0.13
CA ASP A 271 6.98 -3.51 -1.28
C ASP A 271 8.48 -3.45 -1.49
N SER A 272 9.03 -4.56 -1.98
CA SER A 272 10.46 -4.70 -2.32
C SER A 272 10.68 -4.51 -3.81
N PHE A 273 10.46 -3.30 -4.33
CA PHE A 273 10.60 -2.96 -5.76
C PHE A 273 9.66 -3.78 -6.66
N SER A 274 8.43 -4.00 -6.21
CA SER A 274 7.44 -4.74 -6.97
C SER A 274 7.15 -4.07 -8.30
N TYR A 275 7.04 -4.88 -9.37
CA TYR A 275 6.70 -4.35 -10.68
C TYR A 275 5.25 -3.85 -10.70
N PRO A 276 5.00 -2.62 -11.17
CA PRO A 276 3.67 -2.04 -11.17
C PRO A 276 2.76 -2.71 -12.19
N ASN A 277 1.44 -2.70 -11.94
CA ASN A 277 0.45 -3.10 -12.92
C ASN A 277 0.51 -2.20 -14.15
N THR A 278 0.58 -2.80 -15.33
CA THR A 278 0.66 -2.08 -16.60
C THR A 278 -0.66 -1.39 -16.94
N ARG A 279 -0.56 -0.18 -17.51
CA ARG A 279 -1.68 0.47 -18.18
C ARG A 279 -1.71 0.02 -19.62
N SER A 280 -2.88 -0.33 -20.12
CA SER A 280 -3.04 -0.71 -21.51
C SER A 280 -4.28 -0.12 -22.13
N VAL A 281 -4.21 0.16 -23.42
CA VAL A 281 -5.35 0.52 -24.26
C VAL A 281 -5.34 -0.43 -25.46
N MET A 282 -6.49 -1.03 -25.73
CA MET A 282 -6.66 -1.95 -26.86
C MET A 282 -7.84 -1.51 -27.69
N PHE A 283 -7.72 -1.68 -28.99
CA PHE A 283 -8.80 -1.56 -29.96
C PHE A 283 -9.08 -2.93 -30.56
N GLY A 284 -10.34 -3.25 -30.70
CA GLY A 284 -10.74 -4.55 -31.22
C GLY A 284 -12.01 -4.48 -32.03
N LEU A 285 -12.27 -5.56 -32.72
CA LEU A 285 -13.51 -5.79 -33.46
C LEU A 285 -14.02 -7.22 -33.19
N ASP A 286 -15.34 -7.32 -33.02
CA ASP A 286 -16.05 -8.59 -32.93
C ASP A 286 -16.90 -8.74 -34.20
N LEU A 287 -16.71 -9.84 -34.91
CA LEU A 287 -17.34 -10.10 -36.18
C LEU A 287 -18.13 -11.42 -36.09
N THR A 288 -19.39 -11.39 -36.55
CA THR A 288 -20.25 -12.58 -36.67
C THR A 288 -20.78 -12.66 -38.09
N PHE A 289 -20.69 -13.87 -38.69
CA PHE A 289 -21.18 -14.18 -40.02
C PHE A 289 -22.42 -15.05 -39.97
#